data_21fae36a1ba39b58333f0394d11c66d0
#
_entry.id   21fae36a1ba39b58333f0394d11c66d0
#
_cell.length_a   1.000
_cell.length_b   1.000
_cell.length_c   1.000
_cell.angle_alpha   90.00
_cell.angle_beta   90.00
_cell.angle_gamma   90.00
#
_symmetry.space_group_name_H-M   'P 1'
#
loop_
_entity.id
_entity.type
_entity.pdbx_description
1 polymer ?
#
loop_
_entity_poly.entity_id
_entity_poly.type
_entity_poly.pdbx_seq_one_letter_code
_entity_poly.pdbx_strand_id
1 'polypeptide(L)'
;MLVDRGLAESRARAQAMILAGLVYSGDRKVEKAGQLLPSDAPLVLKGRDHPWVSRGGIKLAHAIDHFGWDVSGAVAMDVGSSTGGFTDVLLTTGAARVYAIDSGTNQLAWKLRQDPRVIVHEQTSARILTPDHIPEPIGLFVCDASFISLAKVLERPLSFAAPGARLIALIKPQFEAGRAEVGKGGVVRDPAVHVRVCNEVRNWLTDTGWNVVDIVESPIKGPEGNVEFLIAATRQ
;
A
#
# COMPACT_ATOMS: atom_id res chain seq x y z
N MET A 1 -13.97 -24.86 -16.91
CA MET A 1 -14.71 -23.75 -17.54
C MET A 1 -13.79 -22.59 -18.01
N LEU A 2 -12.97 -21.91 -17.17
CA LEU A 2 -12.12 -20.81 -17.63
C LEU A 2 -11.09 -21.25 -18.66
N VAL A 3 -10.41 -22.38 -18.43
CA VAL A 3 -9.43 -22.94 -19.35
C VAL A 3 -10.12 -23.44 -20.63
N ASP A 4 -11.23 -24.16 -20.48
CA ASP A 4 -11.98 -24.74 -21.62
C ASP A 4 -12.56 -23.68 -22.56
N ARG A 5 -12.78 -22.47 -22.04
CA ARG A 5 -13.25 -21.29 -22.79
C ARG A 5 -12.14 -20.35 -23.26
N GLY A 6 -10.87 -20.75 -23.07
CA GLY A 6 -9.71 -19.92 -23.46
C GLY A 6 -9.51 -18.65 -22.66
N LEU A 7 -10.20 -18.50 -21.52
CA LEU A 7 -10.09 -17.34 -20.64
C LEU A 7 -8.89 -17.42 -19.68
N ALA A 8 -8.26 -18.58 -19.57
CA ALA A 8 -7.03 -18.80 -18.82
C ALA A 8 -6.17 -19.87 -19.47
N GLU A 9 -4.86 -19.71 -19.44
CA GLU A 9 -3.88 -20.61 -20.05
C GLU A 9 -3.73 -21.95 -19.31
N SER A 10 -4.06 -21.98 -18.02
CA SER A 10 -3.94 -23.14 -17.15
C SER A 10 -4.91 -23.09 -15.98
N ARG A 11 -5.13 -24.26 -15.33
CA ARG A 11 -5.94 -24.33 -14.09
C ARG A 11 -5.35 -23.49 -12.97
N ALA A 12 -4.03 -23.47 -12.82
CA ALA A 12 -3.34 -22.66 -11.83
C ALA A 12 -3.58 -21.15 -12.09
N ARG A 13 -3.49 -20.72 -13.36
CA ARG A 13 -3.78 -19.34 -13.74
C ARG A 13 -5.23 -18.97 -13.50
N ALA A 14 -6.17 -19.85 -13.88
CA ALA A 14 -7.60 -19.65 -13.62
C ALA A 14 -7.90 -19.48 -12.11
N GLN A 15 -7.27 -20.29 -11.28
CA GLN A 15 -7.42 -20.24 -9.83
C GLN A 15 -6.87 -18.92 -9.26
N ALA A 16 -5.69 -18.49 -9.72
CA ALA A 16 -5.11 -17.21 -9.34
C ALA A 16 -6.01 -16.02 -9.76
N MET A 17 -6.62 -16.07 -10.95
CA MET A 17 -7.56 -15.04 -11.42
C MET A 17 -8.84 -14.97 -10.57
N ILE A 18 -9.37 -16.12 -10.14
CA ILE A 18 -10.52 -16.18 -9.24
C ILE A 18 -10.16 -15.58 -7.87
N LEU A 19 -9.01 -15.99 -7.29
CA LEU A 19 -8.52 -15.46 -6.02
C LEU A 19 -8.25 -13.94 -6.10
N ALA A 20 -7.75 -13.47 -7.24
CA ALA A 20 -7.57 -12.03 -7.50
C ALA A 20 -8.90 -11.29 -7.73
N GLY A 21 -10.04 -12.00 -7.76
CA GLY A 21 -11.36 -11.40 -7.94
C GLY A 21 -11.64 -10.85 -9.32
N LEU A 22 -10.95 -11.35 -10.34
CA LEU A 22 -11.07 -10.89 -11.73
C LEU A 22 -12.18 -11.62 -12.50
N VAL A 23 -12.74 -12.72 -11.96
CA VAL A 23 -13.71 -13.55 -12.63
C VAL A 23 -15.12 -13.24 -12.15
N TYR A 24 -16.00 -12.97 -13.09
CA TYR A 24 -17.42 -12.70 -12.84
C TYR A 24 -18.31 -13.63 -13.66
N SER A 25 -19.47 -13.99 -13.10
CA SER A 25 -20.58 -14.61 -13.83
C SER A 25 -21.73 -13.61 -13.89
N GLY A 26 -21.90 -12.94 -15.01
CA GLY A 26 -22.71 -11.74 -15.10
C GLY A 26 -22.15 -10.65 -14.16
N ASP A 27 -22.97 -10.13 -13.25
CA ASP A 27 -22.56 -9.12 -12.27
C ASP A 27 -22.06 -9.72 -10.94
N ARG A 28 -22.10 -11.04 -10.79
CA ARG A 28 -21.68 -11.71 -9.57
C ARG A 28 -20.23 -12.17 -9.68
N LYS A 29 -19.42 -11.78 -8.71
CA LYS A 29 -18.03 -12.22 -8.58
C LYS A 29 -17.99 -13.73 -8.28
N VAL A 30 -17.09 -14.44 -8.94
CA VAL A 30 -16.77 -15.84 -8.61
C VAL A 30 -15.72 -15.83 -7.52
N GLU A 31 -16.10 -16.29 -6.32
CA GLU A 31 -15.24 -16.15 -5.12
C GLU A 31 -14.33 -17.37 -4.90
N LYS A 32 -14.72 -18.54 -5.39
CA LYS A 32 -13.98 -19.79 -5.13
C LYS A 32 -13.82 -20.60 -6.41
N ALA A 33 -12.64 -21.19 -6.60
CA ALA A 33 -12.34 -22.04 -7.75
C ALA A 33 -13.26 -23.28 -7.88
N GLY A 34 -13.81 -23.76 -6.75
CA GLY A 34 -14.78 -24.88 -6.69
C GLY A 34 -16.26 -24.44 -6.70
N GLN A 35 -16.53 -23.17 -6.95
CA GLN A 35 -17.92 -22.68 -7.01
C GLN A 35 -18.65 -23.32 -8.21
N LEU A 36 -19.82 -23.94 -7.91
CA LEU A 36 -20.68 -24.50 -8.92
C LEU A 36 -21.38 -23.38 -9.70
N LEU A 37 -21.22 -23.38 -10.99
CA LEU A 37 -21.88 -22.46 -11.93
C LEU A 37 -22.56 -23.31 -13.02
N PRO A 38 -23.67 -22.83 -13.58
CA PRO A 38 -24.26 -23.45 -14.77
C PRO A 38 -23.21 -23.56 -15.90
N SER A 39 -23.28 -24.61 -16.71
CA SER A 39 -22.31 -24.85 -17.78
C SER A 39 -22.30 -23.75 -18.85
N ASP A 40 -23.39 -23.04 -19.01
CA ASP A 40 -23.61 -21.91 -19.92
C ASP A 40 -23.46 -20.55 -19.24
N ALA A 41 -23.16 -20.48 -17.92
CA ALA A 41 -23.02 -19.22 -17.20
C ALA A 41 -22.06 -18.27 -17.92
N PRO A 42 -22.44 -17.00 -18.13
CA PRO A 42 -21.57 -16.03 -18.79
C PRO A 42 -20.38 -15.74 -17.88
N LEU A 43 -19.18 -16.16 -18.30
CA LEU A 43 -17.93 -15.84 -17.57
C LEU A 43 -17.26 -14.66 -18.26
N VAL A 44 -17.04 -13.61 -17.48
CA VAL A 44 -16.36 -12.39 -17.92
C VAL A 44 -15.15 -12.16 -17.02
N LEU A 45 -14.03 -11.84 -17.65
CA LEU A 45 -12.88 -11.30 -16.94
C LEU A 45 -13.05 -9.79 -16.89
N LYS A 46 -13.43 -9.28 -15.72
CA LYS A 46 -13.34 -7.84 -15.47
C LYS A 46 -11.88 -7.53 -15.19
N GLY A 47 -11.29 -6.66 -16.00
CA GLY A 47 -9.95 -6.13 -15.72
C GLY A 47 -9.86 -5.59 -14.31
N ARG A 48 -8.65 -5.44 -13.78
CA ARG A 48 -8.46 -4.68 -12.54
C ARG A 48 -9.01 -3.27 -12.79
N ASP A 49 -9.77 -2.72 -11.84
CA ASP A 49 -10.25 -1.34 -11.88
C ASP A 49 -9.09 -0.32 -11.81
N HIS A 50 -7.85 -0.82 -11.83
CA HIS A 50 -6.62 -0.03 -11.71
C HIS A 50 -5.43 -0.76 -12.38
N PRO A 51 -4.40 -0.04 -12.88
CA PRO A 51 -3.24 -0.62 -13.56
C PRO A 51 -2.23 -1.30 -12.61
N TRP A 52 -2.33 -1.07 -11.31
CA TRP A 52 -1.35 -1.45 -10.29
C TRP A 52 -1.44 -2.92 -9.90
N VAL A 53 -0.36 -3.49 -9.33
CA VAL A 53 -0.34 -4.88 -8.82
C VAL A 53 -1.32 -5.12 -7.68
N SER A 54 -1.70 -4.07 -6.95
CA SER A 54 -2.71 -4.13 -5.89
C SER A 54 -3.48 -2.83 -5.76
N ARG A 55 -4.64 -2.88 -5.05
CA ARG A 55 -5.47 -1.69 -4.74
C ARG A 55 -4.73 -0.60 -3.96
N GLY A 56 -3.63 -0.96 -3.26
CA GLY A 56 -2.77 0.01 -2.60
C GLY A 56 -2.30 1.10 -3.56
N GLY A 57 -1.99 0.75 -4.82
CA GLY A 57 -1.56 1.71 -5.82
C GLY A 57 -2.56 2.84 -6.09
N ILE A 58 -3.88 2.59 -5.96
CA ILE A 58 -4.91 3.65 -6.08
C ILE A 58 -4.68 4.75 -5.04
N LYS A 59 -4.32 4.36 -3.80
CA LYS A 59 -4.11 5.30 -2.68
C LYS A 59 -2.92 6.22 -2.95
N LEU A 60 -1.76 5.62 -3.32
CA LEU A 60 -0.55 6.40 -3.57
C LEU A 60 -0.66 7.25 -4.83
N ALA A 61 -1.24 6.72 -5.91
CA ALA A 61 -1.46 7.49 -7.13
C ALA A 61 -2.34 8.72 -6.85
N HIS A 62 -3.42 8.54 -6.07
CA HIS A 62 -4.26 9.65 -5.64
C HIS A 62 -3.48 10.68 -4.79
N ALA A 63 -2.64 10.23 -3.85
CA ALA A 63 -1.85 11.13 -3.03
C ALA A 63 -0.85 11.94 -3.85
N ILE A 64 -0.13 11.31 -4.78
CA ILE A 64 0.83 11.99 -5.66
C ILE A 64 0.14 13.06 -6.50
N ASP A 65 -1.02 12.73 -7.08
CA ASP A 65 -1.83 13.67 -7.87
C ASP A 65 -2.36 14.82 -7.00
N HIS A 66 -2.97 14.50 -5.86
CA HIS A 66 -3.55 15.49 -4.94
C HIS A 66 -2.53 16.50 -4.41
N PHE A 67 -1.34 16.03 -4.01
CA PHE A 67 -0.28 16.89 -3.48
C PHE A 67 0.56 17.53 -4.60
N GLY A 68 0.34 17.17 -5.86
CA GLY A 68 1.06 17.70 -7.02
C GLY A 68 2.55 17.37 -6.99
N TRP A 69 2.95 16.20 -6.48
CA TRP A 69 4.36 15.86 -6.31
C TRP A 69 4.93 15.15 -7.52
N ASP A 70 6.03 15.70 -8.06
CA ASP A 70 6.87 14.97 -8.98
C ASP A 70 7.79 14.01 -8.20
N VAL A 71 7.73 12.73 -8.53
CA VAL A 71 8.55 11.67 -7.92
C VAL A 71 9.61 11.14 -8.87
N SER A 72 9.73 11.73 -10.06
CA SER A 72 10.75 11.36 -11.06
C SER A 72 12.14 11.47 -10.49
N GLY A 73 12.97 10.45 -10.73
CA GLY A 73 14.35 10.41 -10.27
C GLY A 73 14.52 10.19 -8.75
N ALA A 74 13.42 10.06 -7.98
CA ALA A 74 13.52 9.89 -6.54
C ALA A 74 14.14 8.54 -6.16
N VAL A 75 14.99 8.55 -5.14
CA VAL A 75 15.33 7.35 -4.35
C VAL A 75 14.28 7.24 -3.27
N ALA A 76 13.46 6.20 -3.34
CA ALA A 76 12.30 6.01 -2.48
C ALA A 76 12.43 4.79 -1.55
N MET A 77 11.73 4.86 -0.42
CA MET A 77 11.54 3.71 0.49
C MET A 77 10.05 3.44 0.66
N ASP A 78 9.63 2.21 0.35
CA ASP A 78 8.25 1.71 0.53
C ASP A 78 8.20 0.84 1.78
N VAL A 79 7.64 1.37 2.87
CA VAL A 79 7.54 0.71 4.18
C VAL A 79 6.20 -0.02 4.30
N GLY A 80 6.27 -1.35 4.38
CA GLY A 80 5.09 -2.21 4.29
C GLY A 80 4.69 -2.47 2.84
N SER A 81 5.68 -2.81 2.01
CA SER A 81 5.50 -2.93 0.55
C SER A 81 4.49 -4.01 0.14
N SER A 82 4.34 -5.09 0.92
CA SER A 82 3.40 -6.18 0.67
C SER A 82 3.46 -6.66 -0.80
N THR A 83 2.34 -6.67 -1.52
CA THR A 83 2.28 -7.04 -2.96
C THR A 83 3.01 -6.04 -3.87
N GLY A 84 3.31 -4.84 -3.38
CA GLY A 84 4.06 -3.81 -4.12
C GLY A 84 3.18 -2.77 -4.81
N GLY A 85 1.97 -2.52 -4.31
CA GLY A 85 1.08 -1.53 -4.92
C GLY A 85 1.69 -0.12 -4.94
N PHE A 86 2.34 0.29 -3.86
CA PHE A 86 3.04 1.57 -3.77
C PHE A 86 4.32 1.57 -4.62
N THR A 87 5.13 0.51 -4.52
CA THR A 87 6.32 0.32 -5.36
C THR A 87 5.98 0.42 -6.85
N ASP A 88 4.88 -0.20 -7.32
CA ASP A 88 4.45 -0.18 -8.73
C ASP A 88 4.11 1.25 -9.20
N VAL A 89 3.45 2.04 -8.34
CA VAL A 89 3.19 3.46 -8.62
C VAL A 89 4.49 4.24 -8.72
N LEU A 90 5.38 4.12 -7.74
CA LEU A 90 6.67 4.83 -7.73
C LEU A 90 7.49 4.56 -9.00
N LEU A 91 7.59 3.31 -9.41
CA LEU A 91 8.32 2.93 -10.63
C LEU A 91 7.68 3.49 -11.90
N THR A 92 6.35 3.47 -11.98
CA THR A 92 5.58 3.96 -13.12
C THR A 92 5.66 5.49 -13.23
N THR A 93 5.74 6.19 -12.09
CA THR A 93 5.90 7.64 -12.03
C THR A 93 7.36 8.10 -12.09
N GLY A 94 8.31 7.17 -12.34
CA GLY A 94 9.68 7.51 -12.69
C GLY A 94 10.69 7.51 -11.55
N ALA A 95 10.39 6.92 -10.38
CA ALA A 95 11.38 6.74 -9.32
C ALA A 95 12.63 6.03 -9.84
N ALA A 96 13.81 6.54 -9.46
CA ALA A 96 15.09 5.98 -9.88
C ALA A 96 15.41 4.68 -9.14
N ARG A 97 14.98 4.58 -7.88
CA ARG A 97 15.21 3.40 -7.02
C ARG A 97 14.12 3.30 -5.96
N VAL A 98 13.73 2.08 -5.62
CA VAL A 98 12.76 1.80 -4.55
C VAL A 98 13.29 0.71 -3.63
N TYR A 99 13.50 1.04 -2.37
CA TYR A 99 13.74 0.08 -1.29
C TYR A 99 12.39 -0.42 -0.79
N ALA A 100 12.03 -1.64 -1.16
CA ALA A 100 10.77 -2.28 -0.75
C ALA A 100 10.98 -3.08 0.54
N ILE A 101 10.47 -2.55 1.65
CA ILE A 101 10.67 -3.11 3.00
C ILE A 101 9.39 -3.78 3.47
N ASP A 102 9.48 -5.07 3.84
CA ASP A 102 8.35 -5.81 4.43
C ASP A 102 8.82 -6.86 5.43
N SER A 103 8.06 -7.06 6.49
CA SER A 103 8.30 -8.14 7.47
C SER A 103 7.78 -9.51 6.99
N GLY A 104 6.92 -9.53 5.98
CA GLY A 104 6.39 -10.74 5.33
C GLY A 104 7.39 -11.40 4.39
N THR A 105 6.97 -12.51 3.82
CA THR A 105 7.80 -13.35 2.93
C THR A 105 7.10 -13.57 1.60
N ASN A 106 7.83 -13.43 0.50
CA ASN A 106 7.35 -13.72 -0.87
C ASN A 106 6.04 -13.01 -1.24
N GLN A 107 5.84 -11.79 -0.73
CA GLN A 107 4.63 -11.01 -1.00
C GLN A 107 4.74 -10.15 -2.25
N LEU A 108 5.92 -9.57 -2.49
CA LEU A 108 6.14 -8.64 -3.59
C LEU A 108 5.89 -9.31 -4.94
N ALA A 109 5.12 -8.68 -5.81
CA ALA A 109 4.80 -9.20 -7.14
C ALA A 109 6.05 -9.47 -7.96
N TRP A 110 6.07 -10.61 -8.69
CA TRP A 110 7.24 -11.08 -9.43
C TRP A 110 7.81 -10.05 -10.41
N LYS A 111 6.93 -9.33 -11.14
CA LYS A 111 7.38 -8.27 -12.05
C LYS A 111 8.19 -7.17 -11.37
N LEU A 112 7.89 -6.86 -10.11
CA LEU A 112 8.59 -5.84 -9.34
C LEU A 112 9.92 -6.36 -8.80
N ARG A 113 9.98 -7.64 -8.41
CA ARG A 113 11.23 -8.29 -8.00
C ARG A 113 12.28 -8.33 -9.11
N GLN A 114 11.85 -8.37 -10.36
CA GLN A 114 12.73 -8.40 -11.52
C GLN A 114 13.12 -7.01 -12.03
N ASP A 115 12.52 -5.94 -11.53
CA ASP A 115 12.89 -4.57 -11.91
C ASP A 115 14.21 -4.18 -11.22
N PRO A 116 15.27 -3.85 -11.98
CA PRO A 116 16.59 -3.54 -11.41
C PRO A 116 16.60 -2.32 -10.50
N ARG A 117 15.56 -1.50 -10.54
CA ARG A 117 15.39 -0.34 -9.65
C ARG A 117 14.85 -0.72 -8.27
N VAL A 118 14.36 -1.96 -8.07
CA VAL A 118 13.77 -2.40 -6.81
C VAL A 118 14.79 -3.19 -5.99
N ILE A 119 15.05 -2.72 -4.78
CA ILE A 119 15.84 -3.44 -3.78
C ILE A 119 14.87 -4.01 -2.76
N VAL A 120 14.80 -5.35 -2.70
CA VAL A 120 13.80 -6.07 -1.89
C VAL A 120 14.40 -6.46 -0.55
N HIS A 121 13.80 -5.97 0.54
CA HIS A 121 14.09 -6.37 1.91
C HIS A 121 12.83 -6.98 2.55
N GLU A 122 12.52 -8.22 2.20
CA GLU A 122 11.50 -9.02 2.88
C GLU A 122 12.07 -9.68 4.14
N GLN A 123 11.19 -10.21 5.01
CA GLN A 123 11.53 -10.73 6.34
C GLN A 123 12.33 -9.71 7.17
N THR A 124 12.17 -8.44 6.86
CA THR A 124 12.92 -7.34 7.46
C THR A 124 11.97 -6.34 8.10
N SER A 125 12.05 -6.23 9.41
CA SER A 125 11.29 -5.18 10.11
C SER A 125 11.90 -3.82 9.81
N ALA A 126 11.07 -2.87 9.40
CA ALA A 126 11.52 -1.49 9.16
C ALA A 126 12.19 -0.84 10.40
N ARG A 127 11.89 -1.34 11.59
CA ARG A 127 12.42 -0.84 12.88
C ARG A 127 13.88 -1.18 13.14
N ILE A 128 14.46 -2.15 12.41
CA ILE A 128 15.84 -2.62 12.61
C ILE A 128 16.75 -2.33 11.40
N LEU A 129 16.31 -1.47 10.49
CA LEU A 129 17.11 -1.10 9.32
C LEU A 129 18.48 -0.52 9.74
N THR A 130 19.50 -0.86 9.00
CA THR A 130 20.88 -0.39 9.19
C THR A 130 21.39 0.30 7.93
N PRO A 131 22.51 1.04 7.97
CA PRO A 131 23.14 1.58 6.77
C PRO A 131 23.50 0.53 5.71
N ASP A 132 23.73 -0.74 6.10
CA ASP A 132 23.96 -1.82 5.13
C ASP A 132 22.71 -2.18 4.33
N HIS A 133 21.52 -2.01 4.91
CA HIS A 133 20.25 -2.18 4.19
C HIS A 133 19.96 -0.97 3.30
N ILE A 134 20.28 0.24 3.78
CA ILE A 134 19.98 1.51 3.14
C ILE A 134 21.29 2.33 3.06
N PRO A 135 22.12 2.10 2.03
CA PRO A 135 23.44 2.72 1.93
C PRO A 135 23.44 4.17 1.41
N GLU A 136 22.28 4.72 1.10
CA GLU A 136 22.16 6.08 0.54
C GLU A 136 20.98 6.84 1.18
N PRO A 137 21.01 8.19 1.16
CA PRO A 137 19.91 9.00 1.67
C PRO A 137 18.61 8.80 0.86
N ILE A 138 17.48 8.79 1.55
CA ILE A 138 16.16 8.60 0.96
C ILE A 138 15.46 9.94 0.75
N GLY A 139 15.07 10.22 -0.50
CA GLY A 139 14.37 11.45 -0.88
C GLY A 139 12.84 11.36 -0.77
N LEU A 140 12.28 10.13 -0.79
CA LEU A 140 10.83 9.93 -0.69
C LEU A 140 10.52 8.68 0.13
N PHE A 141 9.72 8.86 1.17
CA PHE A 141 9.16 7.75 1.95
C PHE A 141 7.70 7.56 1.60
N VAL A 142 7.28 6.31 1.43
CA VAL A 142 5.87 5.93 1.36
C VAL A 142 5.61 4.82 2.37
N CYS A 143 4.42 4.80 2.99
CA CYS A 143 4.10 3.82 4.02
C CYS A 143 2.63 3.39 3.97
N ASP A 144 2.39 2.09 3.81
CA ASP A 144 1.08 1.42 3.94
C ASP A 144 1.16 0.25 4.94
N ALA A 145 1.88 0.42 6.05
CA ALA A 145 2.05 -0.61 7.06
C ALA A 145 0.74 -0.91 7.82
N SER A 146 0.60 -2.16 8.26
CA SER A 146 -0.57 -2.64 9.03
C SER A 146 -0.15 -3.21 10.38
N PHE A 147 -1.07 -3.19 11.36
CA PHE A 147 -0.89 -3.76 12.70
C PHE A 147 0.15 -3.06 13.57
N ILE A 148 0.55 -1.83 13.23
CA ILE A 148 1.52 -1.01 13.93
C ILE A 148 1.20 0.46 13.70
N SER A 149 1.45 1.32 14.68
CA SER A 149 1.30 2.77 14.51
C SER A 149 2.43 3.36 13.65
N LEU A 150 2.14 4.45 12.93
CA LEU A 150 3.10 5.14 12.07
C LEU A 150 4.33 5.60 12.84
N ALA A 151 4.14 6.16 14.03
CA ALA A 151 5.25 6.60 14.87
C ALA A 151 6.26 5.47 15.14
N LYS A 152 5.78 4.26 15.42
CA LYS A 152 6.65 3.11 15.70
C LYS A 152 7.33 2.53 14.47
N VAL A 153 6.63 2.49 13.33
CA VAL A 153 7.18 1.85 12.13
C VAL A 153 8.09 2.78 11.35
N LEU A 154 7.88 4.10 11.42
CA LEU A 154 8.64 5.09 10.67
C LEU A 154 9.81 5.71 11.45
N GLU A 155 9.88 5.57 12.77
CA GLU A 155 10.98 6.15 13.59
C GLU A 155 12.37 5.84 12.99
N ARG A 156 12.65 4.58 12.71
CA ARG A 156 13.93 4.16 12.14
C ARG A 156 14.07 4.50 10.65
N PRO A 157 13.10 4.21 9.76
CA PRO A 157 13.14 4.64 8.37
C PRO A 157 13.45 6.11 8.17
N LEU A 158 12.78 7.01 8.89
CA LEU A 158 12.96 8.45 8.74
C LEU A 158 14.36 8.94 9.12
N SER A 159 15.17 8.16 9.83
CA SER A 159 16.57 8.49 10.10
C SER A 159 17.46 8.44 8.84
N PHE A 160 17.01 7.82 7.75
CA PHE A 160 17.72 7.79 6.46
C PHE A 160 17.32 8.95 5.52
N ALA A 161 16.51 9.90 6.00
CA ALA A 161 15.99 10.98 5.17
C ALA A 161 17.09 11.93 4.69
N ALA A 162 17.09 12.21 3.39
CA ALA A 162 17.86 13.29 2.79
C ALA A 162 17.32 14.66 3.25
N PRO A 163 18.12 15.74 3.18
CA PRO A 163 17.58 17.08 3.28
C PRO A 163 16.49 17.31 2.23
N GLY A 164 15.39 17.92 2.63
CA GLY A 164 14.23 18.13 1.75
C GLY A 164 13.44 16.86 1.41
N ALA A 165 13.65 15.74 2.10
CA ALA A 165 12.91 14.51 1.89
C ALA A 165 11.41 14.70 2.08
N ARG A 166 10.63 13.88 1.38
CA ARG A 166 9.16 13.89 1.38
C ARG A 166 8.62 12.58 1.94
N LEU A 167 7.46 12.63 2.54
CA LEU A 167 6.75 11.48 3.12
C LEU A 167 5.29 11.48 2.66
N ILE A 168 4.79 10.35 2.17
CA ILE A 168 3.36 10.05 2.06
C ILE A 168 3.10 8.77 2.87
N ALA A 169 2.24 8.85 3.88
CA ALA A 169 1.92 7.71 4.72
C ALA A 169 0.41 7.54 4.89
N LEU A 170 -0.01 6.30 5.06
CA LEU A 170 -1.40 5.96 5.32
C LEU A 170 -1.65 5.92 6.84
N ILE A 171 -2.47 6.83 7.34
CA ILE A 171 -2.99 6.79 8.71
C ILE A 171 -4.15 5.81 8.73
N LYS A 172 -4.03 4.77 9.53
CA LYS A 172 -5.06 3.74 9.71
C LYS A 172 -5.60 3.82 11.14
N PRO A 173 -6.77 4.44 11.36
CA PRO A 173 -7.30 4.66 12.71
C PRO A 173 -7.34 3.40 13.57
N GLN A 174 -7.60 2.24 12.99
CA GLN A 174 -7.64 0.96 13.70
C GLN A 174 -6.28 0.50 14.26
N PHE A 175 -5.16 1.09 13.82
CA PHE A 175 -3.81 0.79 14.32
C PHE A 175 -3.18 1.94 15.11
N GLU A 176 -3.83 3.11 15.11
CA GLU A 176 -3.43 4.28 15.87
C GLU A 176 -4.25 4.42 17.16
N ALA A 177 -5.55 4.12 17.10
CA ALA A 177 -6.47 4.25 18.23
C ALA A 177 -6.26 3.18 19.31
N GLY A 178 -6.72 3.46 20.51
CA GLY A 178 -6.75 2.50 21.61
C GLY A 178 -7.71 1.33 21.34
N ARG A 179 -7.42 0.15 21.92
CA ARG A 179 -8.25 -1.06 21.70
C ARG A 179 -9.73 -0.86 22.02
N ALA A 180 -10.06 0.01 23.02
CA ALA A 180 -11.43 0.29 23.40
C ALA A 180 -12.24 1.07 22.35
N GLU A 181 -11.56 1.75 21.43
CA GLU A 181 -12.16 2.57 20.38
C GLU A 181 -12.32 1.80 19.06
N VAL A 182 -11.70 0.62 18.98
CA VAL A 182 -11.83 -0.28 17.83
C VAL A 182 -13.04 -1.16 18.02
N GLY A 183 -14.07 -0.93 17.22
CA GLY A 183 -15.35 -1.64 17.31
C GLY A 183 -15.32 -3.06 16.73
N LYS A 184 -16.49 -3.69 16.71
CA LYS A 184 -16.68 -5.03 16.16
C LYS A 184 -16.15 -5.10 14.70
N GLY A 185 -15.39 -6.15 14.41
CA GLY A 185 -14.76 -6.35 13.09
C GLY A 185 -13.52 -5.50 12.85
N GLY A 186 -12.92 -4.90 13.89
CA GLY A 186 -11.69 -4.11 13.74
C GLY A 186 -11.92 -2.74 13.09
N VAL A 187 -13.15 -2.19 13.17
CA VAL A 187 -13.51 -0.94 12.48
C VAL A 187 -13.70 0.20 13.47
N VAL A 188 -12.99 1.30 13.25
CA VAL A 188 -13.18 2.58 13.93
C VAL A 188 -14.22 3.40 13.14
N ARG A 189 -15.37 3.68 13.78
CA ARG A 189 -16.49 4.38 13.13
C ARG A 189 -16.69 5.81 13.61
N ASP A 190 -16.15 6.13 14.79
CA ASP A 190 -16.33 7.45 15.39
C ASP A 190 -15.48 8.51 14.69
N PRO A 191 -16.09 9.52 14.06
CA PRO A 191 -15.34 10.60 13.40
C PRO A 191 -14.45 11.39 14.35
N ALA A 192 -14.80 11.47 15.63
CA ALA A 192 -13.97 12.17 16.63
C ALA A 192 -12.65 11.42 16.86
N VAL A 193 -12.67 10.08 16.83
CA VAL A 193 -11.46 9.27 16.89
C VAL A 193 -10.61 9.46 15.62
N HIS A 194 -11.23 9.52 14.43
CA HIS A 194 -10.51 9.80 13.19
C HIS A 194 -9.75 11.13 13.25
N VAL A 195 -10.44 12.21 13.67
CA VAL A 195 -9.81 13.54 13.81
C VAL A 195 -8.68 13.51 14.84
N ARG A 196 -8.89 12.87 15.98
CA ARG A 196 -7.89 12.77 17.03
C ARG A 196 -6.63 12.05 16.56
N VAL A 197 -6.76 10.85 15.96
CA VAL A 197 -5.59 10.08 15.50
C VAL A 197 -4.82 10.80 14.37
N CYS A 198 -5.53 11.48 13.47
CA CYS A 198 -4.90 12.31 12.44
C CYS A 198 -4.08 13.46 13.08
N ASN A 199 -4.59 14.11 14.13
CA ASN A 199 -3.88 15.15 14.84
C ASN A 199 -2.69 14.60 15.63
N GLU A 200 -2.80 13.44 16.26
CA GLU A 200 -1.70 12.77 16.96
C GLU A 200 -0.54 12.44 16.00
N VAL A 201 -0.83 11.90 14.82
CA VAL A 201 0.20 11.63 13.79
C VAL A 201 0.82 12.92 13.26
N ARG A 202 0.00 13.97 13.03
CA ARG A 202 0.48 15.30 12.63
C ARG A 202 1.47 15.85 13.65
N ASN A 203 1.09 15.85 14.94
CA ASN A 203 1.91 16.38 16.03
C ASN A 203 3.22 15.59 16.14
N TRP A 204 3.16 14.25 16.10
CA TRP A 204 4.35 13.42 16.12
C TRP A 204 5.33 13.75 14.97
N LEU A 205 4.86 13.92 13.75
CA LEU A 205 5.71 14.31 12.62
C LEU A 205 6.32 15.68 12.84
N THR A 206 5.53 16.65 13.30
CA THR A 206 6.00 18.01 13.60
C THR A 206 7.09 17.99 14.68
N ASP A 207 6.88 17.25 15.75
CA ASP A 207 7.83 17.12 16.88
C ASP A 207 9.15 16.44 16.45
N THR A 208 9.10 15.64 15.37
CA THR A 208 10.29 14.98 14.80
C THR A 208 10.94 15.75 13.64
N GLY A 209 10.55 17.00 13.43
CA GLY A 209 11.18 17.92 12.46
C GLY A 209 10.62 17.79 11.03
N TRP A 210 9.39 17.28 10.89
CA TRP A 210 8.69 17.23 9.61
C TRP A 210 7.61 18.32 9.53
N ASN A 211 7.53 19.00 8.41
CA ASN A 211 6.45 19.94 8.13
C ASN A 211 5.30 19.19 7.44
N VAL A 212 4.17 19.04 8.12
CA VAL A 212 2.99 18.40 7.55
C VAL A 212 2.31 19.34 6.55
N VAL A 213 2.23 18.90 5.31
CA VAL A 213 1.60 19.66 4.21
C VAL A 213 0.08 19.59 4.34
N ASP A 214 -0.47 18.36 4.37
CA ASP A 214 -1.92 18.14 4.52
C ASP A 214 -2.25 16.70 4.90
N ILE A 215 -3.52 16.48 5.28
CA ILE A 215 -4.11 15.16 5.53
C ILE A 215 -5.43 15.08 4.78
N VAL A 216 -5.59 14.08 3.92
CA VAL A 216 -6.80 13.85 3.13
C VAL A 216 -7.34 12.44 3.31
N GLU A 217 -8.64 12.23 3.14
CA GLU A 217 -9.23 10.90 3.17
C GLU A 217 -8.74 10.08 1.98
N SER A 218 -8.43 8.80 2.21
CA SER A 218 -8.07 7.86 1.16
C SER A 218 -9.23 7.65 0.19
N PRO A 219 -8.97 7.57 -1.14
CA PRO A 219 -10.04 7.38 -2.14
C PRO A 219 -10.73 6.03 -2.01
N ILE A 220 -10.13 5.09 -1.29
CA ILE A 220 -10.71 3.76 -1.02
C ILE A 220 -10.55 3.38 0.44
N LYS A 221 -11.52 2.66 0.95
CA LYS A 221 -11.50 2.11 2.32
C LYS A 221 -10.56 0.91 2.43
N GLY A 222 -10.08 0.67 3.63
CA GLY A 222 -9.34 -0.53 4.00
C GLY A 222 -10.19 -1.81 3.84
N PRO A 223 -9.55 -3.00 3.95
CA PRO A 223 -10.21 -4.29 3.70
C PRO A 223 -11.49 -4.52 4.50
N GLU A 224 -11.51 -4.10 5.77
CA GLU A 224 -12.65 -4.26 6.69
C GLU A 224 -13.65 -3.08 6.62
N GLY A 225 -13.42 -2.14 5.68
CA GLY A 225 -14.27 -0.95 5.52
C GLY A 225 -13.86 0.25 6.38
N ASN A 226 -12.68 0.20 7.01
CA ASN A 226 -12.13 1.35 7.72
C ASN A 226 -11.89 2.53 6.78
N VAL A 227 -12.24 3.72 7.23
CA VAL A 227 -11.78 4.96 6.64
C VAL A 227 -10.30 5.11 6.99
N GLU A 228 -9.49 5.43 5.99
CA GLU A 228 -8.06 5.65 6.12
C GLU A 228 -7.71 7.03 5.58
N PHE A 229 -6.59 7.60 6.02
CA PHE A 229 -6.20 8.95 5.62
C PHE A 229 -4.77 8.93 5.08
N LEU A 230 -4.50 9.80 4.10
CA LEU A 230 -3.18 10.02 3.53
C LEU A 230 -2.61 11.30 4.11
N ILE A 231 -1.44 11.21 4.74
CA ILE A 231 -0.69 12.36 5.25
C ILE A 231 0.52 12.61 4.36
N ALA A 232 0.74 13.85 3.99
CA ALA A 232 1.95 14.30 3.31
C ALA A 232 2.76 15.23 4.21
N ALA A 233 4.08 15.03 4.21
CA ALA A 233 5.01 15.86 4.98
C ALA A 233 6.34 16.04 4.23
N THR A 234 7.06 17.10 4.57
CA THR A 234 8.40 17.41 4.05
C THR A 234 9.37 17.60 5.20
N ARG A 235 10.59 17.11 5.05
CA ARG A 235 11.67 17.38 6.00
C ARG A 235 12.32 18.72 5.68
N GLN A 236 12.50 19.54 6.71
CA GLN A 236 13.30 20.78 6.59
C GLN A 236 14.79 20.49 6.47
#